data_e47b6e90585a12971fe8c56b4fbe483c
#
_entry.id   e47b6e90585a12971fe8c56b4fbe483c
#
_cell.length_a   1.000
_cell.length_b   1.000
_cell.length_c   1.000
_cell.angle_alpha   90.00
_cell.angle_beta   90.00
_cell.angle_gamma   90.00
#
_symmetry.space_group_name_H-M   'P 1'
#
loop_
_entity.id
_entity.type
_entity.pdbx_description
1 polymer ?
#
loop_
_entity_poly.entity_id
_entity_poly.type
_entity_poly.pdbx_seq_one_letter_code
_entity_poly.pdbx_strand_id
1 'polypeptide(L)'
;MEPPEVAEGGDGDSSRPMPRRKDEYVCLGLMSGTSLDGVDLCCVRFQLAALEDFEVLAAETRAYPEAWRTRLKDAFEAEGSESLEIQDLHLAYGEYLGGLVHSFLEDNRSNLPKDGVDLIASHGHTVHHRPDLGVTVQVGCGAAIQRVTGITTVSNFREQDVKLGGQGAPLVPIGDELLFDGHEVCLNLGGIANLSFRDDGGSRIAFDVVPVNLVLNHYAAKLGLPYDAAGASARTGTTCPSLLANLNGLDFYDQAGPKSLGYEFVVSTVLPLLGASKDLTVEDVLSTFTEHAACQISRTLKKTGKSKVLVTGG
;
A
#
# COMPACT_ATOMS: atom_id res chain seq x y z
N MET A 1 -6.93 27.32 -39.48
CA MET A 1 -6.77 25.88 -39.17
C MET A 1 -7.89 25.58 -38.18
N GLU A 2 -8.97 24.97 -38.68
CA GLU A 2 -10.12 24.59 -37.86
C GLU A 2 -9.75 23.39 -36.99
N PRO A 3 -10.30 23.28 -35.77
CA PRO A 3 -10.06 22.09 -34.93
C PRO A 3 -10.80 20.88 -35.50
N PRO A 4 -10.28 19.65 -35.32
CA PRO A 4 -10.91 18.44 -35.84
C PRO A 4 -12.25 18.18 -35.14
N GLU A 5 -13.26 17.82 -35.94
CA GLU A 5 -14.57 17.33 -35.50
C GLU A 5 -14.41 16.10 -34.60
N VAL A 6 -15.00 16.20 -33.42
CA VAL A 6 -15.15 15.06 -32.50
C VAL A 6 -16.24 14.16 -33.09
N ALA A 7 -15.88 12.97 -33.49
CA ALA A 7 -16.84 11.95 -33.90
C ALA A 7 -17.76 11.60 -32.72
N GLU A 8 -19.05 11.85 -32.86
CA GLU A 8 -20.09 11.38 -31.95
C GLU A 8 -20.11 9.84 -32.00
N GLY A 9 -19.58 9.21 -30.95
CA GLY A 9 -19.60 7.78 -30.76
C GLY A 9 -20.95 7.32 -30.24
N GLY A 10 -21.58 6.48 -31.01
CA GLY A 10 -22.57 5.46 -30.82
C GLY A 10 -23.52 5.52 -29.61
N ASP A 11 -24.82 5.53 -29.92
CA ASP A 11 -25.96 5.28 -29.04
C ASP A 11 -25.71 4.10 -28.08
N GLY A 12 -25.30 4.43 -26.85
CA GLY A 12 -25.33 3.49 -25.74
C GLY A 12 -26.77 3.16 -25.41
N ASP A 13 -27.12 1.87 -25.44
CA ASP A 13 -28.41 1.31 -25.03
C ASP A 13 -28.87 1.91 -23.70
N SER A 14 -29.74 2.93 -23.79
CA SER A 14 -30.31 3.68 -22.64
C SER A 14 -31.37 2.88 -21.89
N SER A 15 -31.57 1.59 -22.20
CA SER A 15 -32.63 0.73 -21.64
C SER A 15 -32.22 -0.05 -20.38
N ARG A 16 -30.95 -0.04 -19.97
CA ARG A 16 -30.54 -0.66 -18.70
C ARG A 16 -30.94 0.28 -17.54
N PRO A 17 -31.85 -0.16 -16.64
CA PRO A 17 -32.15 0.65 -15.46
C PRO A 17 -30.87 0.84 -14.66
N MET A 18 -30.55 2.09 -14.36
CA MET A 18 -29.47 2.42 -13.42
C MET A 18 -29.68 1.58 -12.15
N PRO A 19 -28.66 0.88 -11.65
CA PRO A 19 -28.79 0.13 -10.41
C PRO A 19 -29.28 1.06 -9.32
N ARG A 20 -30.31 0.65 -8.56
CA ARG A 20 -30.81 1.42 -7.43
C ARG A 20 -29.65 1.64 -6.48
N ARG A 21 -29.38 2.92 -6.15
CA ARG A 21 -28.38 3.29 -5.17
C ARG A 21 -28.77 2.64 -3.84
N LYS A 22 -27.91 1.79 -3.30
CA LYS A 22 -28.07 1.21 -1.97
C LYS A 22 -27.55 2.22 -0.95
N ASP A 23 -28.06 2.19 0.26
CA ASP A 23 -27.51 2.97 1.38
C ASP A 23 -26.27 2.27 1.99
N GLU A 24 -26.17 0.96 1.76
CA GLU A 24 -25.09 0.09 2.25
C GLU A 24 -24.48 -0.71 1.08
N TYR A 25 -23.15 -0.86 1.11
CA TYR A 25 -22.40 -1.70 0.17
C TYR A 25 -21.44 -2.63 0.92
N VAL A 26 -21.38 -3.87 0.47
CA VAL A 26 -20.37 -4.85 0.89
C VAL A 26 -19.30 -4.93 -0.19
N CYS A 27 -18.09 -4.54 0.16
CA CYS A 27 -16.98 -4.42 -0.77
C CYS A 27 -15.86 -5.38 -0.36
N LEU A 28 -15.26 -6.07 -1.33
CA LEU A 28 -14.07 -6.88 -1.12
C LEU A 28 -12.85 -6.18 -1.72
N GLY A 29 -11.95 -5.72 -0.89
CA GLY A 29 -10.67 -5.14 -1.28
C GLY A 29 -9.61 -6.22 -1.51
N LEU A 30 -8.84 -6.08 -2.59
CA LEU A 30 -7.67 -6.92 -2.90
C LEU A 30 -6.44 -6.04 -3.01
N MET A 31 -5.42 -6.32 -2.20
CA MET A 31 -4.15 -5.60 -2.23
C MET A 31 -2.98 -6.58 -2.36
N SER A 32 -2.07 -6.29 -3.25
CA SER A 32 -0.79 -6.98 -3.42
C SER A 32 0.33 -5.97 -3.39
N GLY A 33 1.17 -6.08 -2.38
CA GLY A 33 2.34 -5.21 -2.19
C GLY A 33 3.60 -5.77 -2.86
N THR A 34 4.59 -4.89 -3.05
CA THR A 34 5.91 -5.25 -3.62
C THR A 34 6.76 -6.14 -2.71
N SER A 35 6.34 -6.38 -1.47
CA SER A 35 6.94 -7.37 -0.55
C SER A 35 6.81 -8.82 -1.04
N LEU A 36 5.85 -9.09 -1.96
CA LEU A 36 5.60 -10.43 -2.54
C LEU A 36 5.31 -11.51 -1.48
N ASP A 37 4.77 -11.15 -0.33
CA ASP A 37 4.37 -12.06 0.74
C ASP A 37 3.01 -12.70 0.46
N GLY A 38 2.09 -11.98 -0.18
CA GLY A 38 0.78 -12.50 -0.51
C GLY A 38 -0.19 -11.46 -1.09
N VAL A 39 -1.46 -11.85 -1.11
CA VAL A 39 -2.59 -10.99 -1.42
C VAL A 39 -3.41 -10.77 -0.16
N ASP A 40 -3.57 -9.53 0.24
CA ASP A 40 -4.49 -9.15 1.30
C ASP A 40 -5.91 -9.08 0.74
N LEU A 41 -6.84 -9.75 1.41
CA LEU A 41 -8.26 -9.73 1.12
C LEU A 41 -8.98 -9.16 2.34
N CYS A 42 -9.79 -8.12 2.14
CA CYS A 42 -10.57 -7.51 3.21
C CYS A 42 -12.00 -7.23 2.74
N CYS A 43 -12.97 -7.90 3.35
CA CYS A 43 -14.39 -7.67 3.08
C CYS A 43 -14.94 -6.69 4.11
N VAL A 44 -15.51 -5.59 3.62
CA VAL A 44 -15.96 -4.46 4.45
C VAL A 44 -17.37 -4.07 4.07
N ARG A 45 -18.22 -3.82 5.07
CA ARG A 45 -19.52 -3.18 4.92
C ARG A 45 -19.38 -1.69 5.13
N PHE A 46 -19.81 -0.89 4.15
CA PHE A 46 -19.81 0.56 4.21
C PHE A 46 -21.23 1.11 4.26
N GLN A 47 -21.48 2.11 5.10
CA GLN A 47 -22.66 2.94 5.09
C GLN A 47 -22.36 4.19 4.25
N LEU A 48 -23.09 4.43 3.14
CA LEU A 48 -22.78 5.55 2.25
C LEU A 48 -22.98 6.93 2.89
N ALA A 49 -23.83 7.03 3.89
CA ALA A 49 -24.07 8.28 4.60
C ALA A 49 -23.00 8.60 5.66
N ALA A 50 -22.21 7.58 6.08
CA ALA A 50 -21.21 7.66 7.13
C ALA A 50 -20.13 6.60 6.86
N LEU A 51 -19.18 6.91 5.97
CA LEU A 51 -18.14 5.97 5.54
C LEU A 51 -17.20 5.58 6.70
N GLU A 52 -17.06 6.42 7.70
CA GLU A 52 -16.33 6.17 8.95
C GLU A 52 -16.96 5.06 9.80
N ASP A 53 -18.26 4.80 9.65
CA ASP A 53 -18.99 3.72 10.32
C ASP A 53 -18.95 2.43 9.47
N PHE A 54 -17.75 1.96 9.17
CA PHE A 54 -17.55 0.72 8.44
C PHE A 54 -17.36 -0.47 9.37
N GLU A 55 -17.69 -1.66 8.87
CA GLU A 55 -17.50 -2.92 9.58
C GLU A 55 -16.64 -3.87 8.74
N VAL A 56 -15.52 -4.34 9.31
CA VAL A 56 -14.72 -5.41 8.69
C VAL A 56 -15.39 -6.74 8.98
N LEU A 57 -15.90 -7.41 7.95
CA LEU A 57 -16.60 -8.69 8.03
C LEU A 57 -15.63 -9.87 8.06
N ALA A 58 -14.56 -9.80 7.25
CA ALA A 58 -13.49 -10.79 7.21
C ALA A 58 -12.25 -10.15 6.60
N ALA A 59 -11.06 -10.55 7.07
CA ALA A 59 -9.79 -10.14 6.49
C ALA A 59 -8.77 -11.25 6.65
N GLU A 60 -7.95 -11.47 5.61
CA GLU A 60 -6.84 -12.41 5.62
C GLU A 60 -5.79 -12.07 4.58
N THR A 61 -4.56 -12.55 4.78
CA THR A 61 -3.50 -12.53 3.78
C THR A 61 -3.31 -13.94 3.23
N ARG A 62 -3.41 -14.10 1.91
CA ARG A 62 -3.14 -15.36 1.21
C ARG A 62 -1.73 -15.34 0.63
N ALA A 63 -0.83 -16.13 1.20
CA ALA A 63 0.55 -16.23 0.74
C ALA A 63 0.64 -16.67 -0.71
N TYR A 64 1.61 -16.11 -1.46
CA TYR A 64 1.85 -16.55 -2.83
C TYR A 64 2.49 -17.93 -2.88
N PRO A 65 2.00 -18.82 -3.78
CA PRO A 65 2.81 -19.93 -4.26
C PRO A 65 4.10 -19.42 -4.91
N GLU A 66 5.20 -20.16 -4.80
CA GLU A 66 6.51 -19.76 -5.34
C GLU A 66 6.47 -19.39 -6.81
N ALA A 67 5.68 -20.12 -7.61
CA ALA A 67 5.49 -19.81 -9.03
C ALA A 67 4.95 -18.40 -9.30
N TRP A 68 4.05 -17.89 -8.44
CA TRP A 68 3.55 -16.53 -8.56
C TRP A 68 4.57 -15.49 -8.09
N ARG A 69 5.29 -15.76 -7.01
CA ARG A 69 6.37 -14.89 -6.54
C ARG A 69 7.41 -14.66 -7.63
N THR A 70 7.86 -15.73 -8.27
CA THR A 70 8.84 -15.68 -9.37
C THR A 70 8.27 -14.86 -10.54
N ARG A 71 7.07 -15.19 -11.03
CA ARG A 71 6.47 -14.48 -12.18
C ARG A 71 6.29 -12.99 -11.94
N LEU A 72 5.84 -12.59 -10.74
CA LEU A 72 5.64 -11.18 -10.39
C LEU A 72 6.98 -10.44 -10.23
N LYS A 73 7.99 -11.11 -9.67
CA LYS A 73 9.34 -10.58 -9.57
C LYS A 73 9.98 -10.37 -10.93
N ASP A 74 9.91 -11.38 -11.81
CA ASP A 74 10.47 -11.30 -13.16
C ASP A 74 9.81 -10.17 -13.98
N ALA A 75 8.51 -9.96 -13.79
CA ALA A 75 7.79 -8.86 -14.43
C ALA A 75 8.23 -7.46 -13.96
N PHE A 76 8.69 -7.33 -12.72
CA PHE A 76 9.25 -6.08 -12.22
C PHE A 76 10.62 -5.76 -12.84
N GLU A 77 11.39 -6.80 -13.16
CA GLU A 77 12.72 -6.69 -13.79
C GLU A 77 12.63 -6.61 -15.33
N ALA A 78 11.46 -6.88 -15.93
CA ALA A 78 11.26 -6.91 -17.38
C ALA A 78 11.30 -5.49 -17.99
N GLU A 79 11.95 -5.35 -19.13
CA GLU A 79 11.91 -4.13 -19.94
C GLU A 79 10.63 -4.09 -20.80
N GLY A 80 9.89 -2.97 -20.71
CA GLY A 80 8.74 -2.69 -21.55
C GLY A 80 7.39 -2.97 -20.89
N SER A 81 6.69 -1.92 -20.57
CA SER A 81 5.38 -1.95 -19.88
C SER A 81 4.23 -2.53 -20.70
N GLU A 82 4.38 -2.66 -22.01
CA GLU A 82 3.37 -3.12 -22.96
C GLU A 82 3.74 -4.43 -23.69
N SER A 83 4.72 -5.17 -23.15
CA SER A 83 5.11 -6.46 -23.75
C SER A 83 3.96 -7.46 -23.71
N LEU A 84 3.94 -8.41 -24.66
CA LEU A 84 2.96 -9.51 -24.66
C LEU A 84 3.02 -10.32 -23.39
N GLU A 85 4.20 -10.46 -22.80
CA GLU A 85 4.40 -11.16 -21.52
C GLU A 85 3.69 -10.46 -20.36
N ILE A 86 3.73 -9.13 -20.31
CA ILE A 86 2.99 -8.34 -19.28
C ILE A 86 1.49 -8.45 -19.51
N GLN A 87 1.02 -8.46 -20.76
CA GLN A 87 -0.41 -8.63 -21.07
C GLN A 87 -0.91 -10.03 -20.66
N ASP A 88 -0.17 -11.08 -20.98
CA ASP A 88 -0.49 -12.46 -20.56
C ASP A 88 -0.46 -12.61 -19.04
N LEU A 89 0.53 -12.00 -18.38
CA LEU A 89 0.60 -11.98 -16.93
C LEU A 89 -0.60 -11.22 -16.32
N HIS A 90 -1.00 -10.09 -16.92
CA HIS A 90 -2.13 -9.28 -16.47
C HIS A 90 -3.43 -10.09 -16.47
N LEU A 91 -3.69 -10.86 -17.52
CA LEU A 91 -4.86 -11.74 -17.62
C LEU A 91 -4.77 -12.91 -16.62
N ALA A 92 -3.66 -13.65 -16.62
CA ALA A 92 -3.48 -14.82 -15.78
C ALA A 92 -3.52 -14.47 -14.30
N TYR A 93 -2.95 -13.33 -13.92
CA TYR A 93 -2.99 -12.87 -12.53
C TYR A 93 -4.40 -12.41 -12.12
N GLY A 94 -5.18 -11.82 -13.04
CA GLY A 94 -6.59 -11.53 -12.80
C GLY A 94 -7.41 -12.79 -12.54
N GLU A 95 -7.19 -13.88 -13.29
CA GLU A 95 -7.85 -15.18 -13.06
C GLU A 95 -7.45 -15.80 -11.72
N TYR A 96 -6.16 -15.71 -11.36
CA TYR A 96 -5.66 -16.15 -10.06
C TYR A 96 -6.32 -15.40 -8.90
N LEU A 97 -6.41 -14.07 -9.00
CA LEU A 97 -7.10 -13.25 -8.00
C LEU A 97 -8.58 -13.62 -7.90
N GLY A 98 -9.26 -13.86 -9.02
CA GLY A 98 -10.64 -14.36 -9.04
C GLY A 98 -10.80 -15.70 -8.31
N GLY A 99 -9.84 -16.62 -8.45
CA GLY A 99 -9.79 -17.88 -7.72
C GLY A 99 -9.61 -17.69 -6.22
N LEU A 100 -8.75 -16.75 -5.81
CA LEU A 100 -8.57 -16.39 -4.39
C LEU A 100 -9.87 -15.82 -3.80
N VAL A 101 -10.57 -14.97 -4.55
CA VAL A 101 -11.88 -14.43 -4.13
C VAL A 101 -12.88 -15.55 -3.88
N HIS A 102 -13.01 -16.52 -4.78
CA HIS A 102 -13.90 -17.65 -4.57
C HIS A 102 -13.60 -18.39 -3.27
N SER A 103 -12.34 -18.78 -3.06
CA SER A 103 -11.95 -19.49 -1.84
C SER A 103 -12.19 -18.64 -0.59
N PHE A 104 -11.89 -17.33 -0.64
CA PHE A 104 -12.15 -16.42 0.47
C PHE A 104 -13.63 -16.34 0.84
N LEU A 105 -14.51 -16.22 -0.17
CA LEU A 105 -15.96 -16.15 0.05
C LEU A 105 -16.53 -17.45 0.59
N GLU A 106 -16.00 -18.61 0.18
CA GLU A 106 -16.40 -19.92 0.71
C GLU A 106 -15.96 -20.09 2.17
N ASP A 107 -14.70 -19.80 2.46
CA ASP A 107 -14.12 -19.97 3.80
C ASP A 107 -14.77 -19.04 4.84
N ASN A 108 -15.23 -17.86 4.42
CA ASN A 108 -15.82 -16.84 5.28
C ASN A 108 -17.36 -16.76 5.19
N ARG A 109 -18.02 -17.74 4.59
CA ARG A 109 -19.46 -17.71 4.29
C ARG A 109 -20.34 -17.39 5.50
N SER A 110 -19.95 -17.80 6.70
CA SER A 110 -20.70 -17.52 7.93
C SER A 110 -20.66 -16.05 8.37
N ASN A 111 -19.64 -15.31 7.96
CA ASN A 111 -19.41 -13.92 8.34
C ASN A 111 -19.96 -12.93 7.29
N LEU A 112 -20.28 -13.44 6.10
CA LEU A 112 -20.71 -12.62 4.99
C LEU A 112 -22.25 -12.54 4.93
N PRO A 113 -22.81 -11.41 4.44
CA PRO A 113 -24.24 -11.28 4.27
C PRO A 113 -24.76 -12.27 3.22
N LYS A 114 -26.03 -12.66 3.35
CA LYS A 114 -26.69 -13.62 2.44
C LYS A 114 -26.74 -13.13 1.00
N ASP A 115 -26.82 -11.82 0.81
CA ASP A 115 -26.85 -11.18 -0.51
C ASP A 115 -25.46 -11.10 -1.15
N GLY A 116 -24.41 -11.53 -0.44
CA GLY A 116 -23.04 -11.59 -0.93
C GLY A 116 -22.31 -10.25 -0.95
N VAL A 117 -21.33 -10.16 -1.84
CA VAL A 117 -20.47 -8.98 -2.05
C VAL A 117 -20.97 -8.19 -3.25
N ASP A 118 -21.13 -6.88 -3.11
CA ASP A 118 -21.64 -5.98 -4.16
C ASP A 118 -20.59 -5.64 -5.21
N LEU A 119 -19.34 -5.44 -4.76
CA LEU A 119 -18.23 -5.12 -5.66
C LEU A 119 -16.88 -5.59 -5.11
N ILE A 120 -15.96 -5.82 -6.03
CA ILE A 120 -14.55 -6.07 -5.76
C ILE A 120 -13.76 -4.81 -6.14
N ALA A 121 -12.85 -4.38 -5.25
CA ALA A 121 -11.90 -3.31 -5.50
C ALA A 121 -10.49 -3.92 -5.53
N SER A 122 -9.88 -4.04 -6.71
CA SER A 122 -8.58 -4.69 -6.89
C SER A 122 -7.50 -3.69 -7.26
N HIS A 123 -6.48 -3.58 -6.41
CA HIS A 123 -5.29 -2.79 -6.72
C HIS A 123 -4.43 -3.46 -7.80
N GLY A 124 -4.48 -4.80 -7.90
CA GLY A 124 -3.52 -5.55 -8.68
C GLY A 124 -2.12 -5.54 -8.05
N HIS A 125 -1.10 -5.90 -8.83
CA HIS A 125 0.30 -5.86 -8.42
C HIS A 125 1.09 -4.90 -9.30
N THR A 126 1.77 -3.92 -8.70
CA THR A 126 2.54 -2.91 -9.44
C THR A 126 3.82 -3.52 -9.99
N VAL A 127 3.98 -3.50 -11.31
CA VAL A 127 5.19 -3.96 -12.02
C VAL A 127 6.00 -2.80 -12.59
N HIS A 128 5.34 -1.71 -13.01
CA HIS A 128 6.02 -0.50 -13.45
C HIS A 128 5.35 0.74 -12.84
N HIS A 129 6.16 1.69 -12.38
CA HIS A 129 5.66 2.96 -11.87
C HIS A 129 6.64 4.09 -12.19
N ARG A 130 6.43 4.75 -13.33
CA ARG A 130 7.23 5.86 -13.85
C ARG A 130 6.29 7.01 -14.25
N PRO A 131 5.67 7.69 -13.26
CA PRO A 131 4.75 8.79 -13.52
C PRO A 131 5.42 9.96 -14.24
N ASP A 132 6.74 10.14 -14.08
CA ASP A 132 7.57 11.07 -14.84
C ASP A 132 7.54 10.81 -16.36
N LEU A 133 7.28 9.58 -16.77
CA LEU A 133 7.09 9.15 -18.17
C LEU A 133 5.63 8.93 -18.53
N GLY A 134 4.69 9.24 -17.66
CA GLY A 134 3.26 8.99 -17.85
C GLY A 134 2.88 7.51 -17.78
N VAL A 135 3.71 6.65 -17.17
CA VAL A 135 3.52 5.19 -17.13
C VAL A 135 3.29 4.70 -15.72
N THR A 136 2.23 3.92 -15.53
CA THR A 136 2.01 3.09 -14.34
C THR A 136 1.29 1.82 -14.76
N VAL A 137 1.81 0.65 -14.37
CA VAL A 137 1.24 -0.66 -14.73
C VAL A 137 1.04 -1.50 -13.47
N GLN A 138 -0.21 -1.84 -13.23
CA GLN A 138 -0.60 -2.83 -12.23
C GLN A 138 -1.18 -4.04 -12.97
N VAL A 139 -0.54 -5.21 -12.85
CA VAL A 139 -1.09 -6.46 -13.39
C VAL A 139 -2.22 -6.98 -12.50
N GLY A 140 -3.18 -7.70 -13.09
CA GLY A 140 -4.40 -8.17 -12.41
C GLY A 140 -5.66 -7.60 -13.06
N CYS A 141 -6.02 -8.19 -14.22
CA CYS A 141 -7.15 -7.75 -15.05
C CYS A 141 -8.47 -7.81 -14.29
N GLY A 142 -9.10 -6.66 -14.03
CA GLY A 142 -10.41 -6.58 -13.37
C GLY A 142 -11.53 -7.31 -14.13
N ALA A 143 -11.50 -7.28 -15.46
CA ALA A 143 -12.45 -8.03 -16.29
C ALA A 143 -12.28 -9.56 -16.14
N ALA A 144 -11.04 -10.04 -15.95
CA ALA A 144 -10.77 -11.45 -15.66
C ALA A 144 -11.28 -11.83 -14.26
N ILE A 145 -11.06 -10.99 -13.24
CA ILE A 145 -11.63 -11.18 -11.91
C ILE A 145 -13.16 -11.27 -12.00
N GLN A 146 -13.80 -10.31 -12.67
CA GLN A 146 -15.27 -10.29 -12.86
C GLN A 146 -15.78 -11.54 -13.60
N ARG A 147 -15.07 -11.99 -14.65
CA ARG A 147 -15.45 -13.20 -15.40
C ARG A 147 -15.42 -14.44 -14.51
N VAL A 148 -14.41 -14.56 -13.65
CA VAL A 148 -14.30 -15.69 -12.73
C VAL A 148 -15.34 -15.63 -11.62
N THR A 149 -15.57 -14.45 -11.01
CA THR A 149 -16.37 -14.30 -9.80
C THR A 149 -17.83 -13.97 -10.05
N GLY A 150 -18.16 -13.41 -11.21
CA GLY A 150 -19.48 -12.83 -11.51
C GLY A 150 -19.76 -11.50 -10.79
N ILE A 151 -18.84 -10.99 -9.98
CA ILE A 151 -19.00 -9.78 -9.16
C ILE A 151 -18.41 -8.57 -9.89
N THR A 152 -19.10 -7.43 -9.89
CA THR A 152 -18.59 -6.18 -10.43
C THR A 152 -17.24 -5.87 -9.84
N THR A 153 -16.24 -5.60 -10.69
CA THR A 153 -14.86 -5.35 -10.26
C THR A 153 -14.38 -3.98 -10.70
N VAL A 154 -13.87 -3.19 -9.76
CA VAL A 154 -13.19 -1.92 -9.99
C VAL A 154 -11.69 -2.15 -9.83
N SER A 155 -10.89 -1.68 -10.78
CA SER A 155 -9.44 -1.85 -10.79
C SER A 155 -8.75 -0.66 -11.43
N ASN A 156 -7.41 -0.68 -11.48
CA ASN A 156 -6.60 0.31 -12.18
C ASN A 156 -6.74 1.73 -11.61
N PHE A 157 -6.60 1.87 -10.30
CA PHE A 157 -6.83 3.12 -9.56
C PHE A 157 -5.81 4.23 -9.84
N ARG A 158 -4.64 3.91 -10.41
CA ARG A 158 -3.52 4.84 -10.56
C ARG A 158 -3.44 5.50 -11.94
N GLU A 159 -3.91 4.80 -12.96
CA GLU A 159 -3.68 5.16 -14.36
C GLU A 159 -4.33 6.50 -14.74
N GLN A 160 -5.55 6.75 -14.27
CA GLN A 160 -6.27 7.99 -14.59
C GLN A 160 -5.53 9.22 -14.05
N ASP A 161 -5.04 9.15 -12.82
CA ASP A 161 -4.29 10.25 -12.21
C ASP A 161 -2.98 10.50 -12.95
N VAL A 162 -2.23 9.45 -13.29
CA VAL A 162 -0.99 9.54 -14.08
C VAL A 162 -1.26 10.12 -15.46
N LYS A 163 -2.31 9.69 -16.17
CA LYS A 163 -2.71 10.25 -17.47
C LYS A 163 -3.09 11.73 -17.41
N LEU A 164 -3.60 12.19 -16.28
CA LEU A 164 -3.91 13.61 -16.03
C LEU A 164 -2.70 14.42 -15.54
N GLY A 165 -1.52 13.80 -15.49
CA GLY A 165 -0.27 14.47 -15.07
C GLY A 165 0.00 14.39 -13.56
N GLY A 166 -0.78 13.60 -12.82
CA GLY A 166 -0.56 13.29 -11.42
C GLY A 166 0.47 12.18 -11.20
N GLN A 167 0.70 11.83 -9.95
CA GLN A 167 1.68 10.82 -9.55
C GLN A 167 1.08 9.41 -9.49
N GLY A 168 -0.25 9.26 -9.43
CA GLY A 168 -0.91 7.98 -9.23
C GLY A 168 -0.63 7.36 -7.84
N ALA A 169 0.05 8.08 -6.97
CA ALA A 169 0.44 7.65 -5.62
C ALA A 169 0.66 8.89 -4.73
N PRO A 170 0.47 8.77 -3.40
CA PRO A 170 -0.12 7.62 -2.68
C PRO A 170 -1.65 7.54 -2.85
N LEU A 171 -2.24 6.33 -2.67
CA LEU A 171 -3.69 6.14 -2.66
C LEU A 171 -4.29 6.19 -1.25
N VAL A 172 -3.53 5.77 -0.24
CA VAL A 172 -4.00 5.64 1.15
C VAL A 172 -4.60 6.93 1.73
N PRO A 173 -4.08 8.14 1.45
CA PRO A 173 -4.60 9.37 2.04
C PRO A 173 -6.08 9.65 1.76
N ILE A 174 -6.64 9.18 0.65
CA ILE A 174 -8.10 9.30 0.40
C ILE A 174 -8.90 8.39 1.34
N GLY A 175 -8.37 7.20 1.64
CA GLY A 175 -8.94 6.31 2.66
C GLY A 175 -8.86 6.92 4.06
N ASP A 176 -7.71 7.50 4.41
CA ASP A 176 -7.54 8.21 5.68
C ASP A 176 -8.55 9.36 5.82
N GLU A 177 -8.79 10.08 4.73
CA GLU A 177 -9.74 11.20 4.68
C GLU A 177 -11.19 10.77 4.89
N LEU A 178 -11.58 9.66 4.26
CA LEU A 178 -12.97 9.21 4.21
C LEU A 178 -13.36 8.28 5.37
N LEU A 179 -12.40 7.51 5.88
CA LEU A 179 -12.68 6.45 6.84
C LEU A 179 -12.24 6.80 8.27
N PHE A 180 -11.29 7.73 8.42
CA PHE A 180 -10.66 8.03 9.70
C PHE A 180 -10.70 9.52 10.06
N ASP A 181 -11.73 10.24 9.62
CA ASP A 181 -11.93 11.67 9.88
C ASP A 181 -11.92 12.03 11.37
N GLY A 182 -12.28 11.07 12.23
CA GLY A 182 -12.16 11.19 13.68
C GLY A 182 -10.72 11.28 14.22
N HIS A 183 -9.68 11.12 13.38
CA HIS A 183 -8.26 11.19 13.75
C HIS A 183 -7.55 12.33 13.04
N GLU A 184 -6.74 13.09 13.79
CA GLU A 184 -6.03 14.24 13.26
C GLU A 184 -4.83 13.83 12.39
N VAL A 185 -4.22 12.68 12.70
CA VAL A 185 -3.10 12.08 11.97
C VAL A 185 -3.34 10.59 11.79
N CYS A 186 -3.12 10.09 10.59
CA CYS A 186 -2.98 8.66 10.32
C CYS A 186 -1.50 8.36 10.08
N LEU A 187 -0.93 7.47 10.89
CA LEU A 187 0.46 7.01 10.83
C LEU A 187 0.48 5.54 10.45
N ASN A 188 1.08 5.22 9.32
CA ASN A 188 1.29 3.84 8.89
C ASN A 188 2.75 3.42 9.15
N LEU A 189 2.94 2.28 9.83
CA LEU A 189 4.24 1.68 10.16
C LEU A 189 4.51 0.46 9.26
N GLY A 190 4.61 0.69 7.95
CA GLY A 190 4.94 -0.32 6.96
C GLY A 190 6.45 -0.56 6.80
N GLY A 191 6.90 -0.90 5.62
CA GLY A 191 8.32 -0.95 5.27
C GLY A 191 9.01 0.40 5.52
N ILE A 192 8.31 1.47 5.15
CA ILE A 192 8.61 2.87 5.43
C ILE A 192 7.42 3.44 6.20
N ALA A 193 7.67 4.13 7.31
CA ALA A 193 6.65 4.86 8.03
C ALA A 193 6.27 6.11 7.25
N ASN A 194 4.98 6.30 7.03
CA ASN A 194 4.41 7.49 6.43
C ASN A 194 3.24 7.99 7.26
N LEU A 195 2.93 9.25 7.12
CA LEU A 195 1.78 9.84 7.80
C LEU A 195 0.99 10.74 6.88
N SER A 196 -0.28 10.91 7.22
CA SER A 196 -1.16 11.89 6.59
C SER A 196 -1.92 12.68 7.65
N PHE A 197 -2.16 13.96 7.38
CA PHE A 197 -2.93 14.85 8.23
C PHE A 197 -3.47 16.03 7.42
N ARG A 198 -4.48 16.73 7.94
CA ARG A 198 -4.93 18.00 7.33
C ARG A 198 -4.04 19.14 7.81
N ASP A 199 -3.54 19.92 6.87
CA ASP A 199 -2.83 21.17 7.15
C ASP A 199 -3.78 22.26 7.67
N ASP A 200 -3.24 23.44 7.98
CA ASP A 200 -4.02 24.58 8.46
C ASP A 200 -4.99 25.13 7.39
N GLY A 201 -4.76 24.83 6.12
CA GLY A 201 -5.65 25.15 4.99
C GLY A 201 -6.77 24.14 4.79
N GLY A 202 -6.78 23.04 5.56
CA GLY A 202 -7.76 21.97 5.45
C GLY A 202 -7.42 20.92 4.38
N SER A 203 -6.29 21.05 3.68
CA SER A 203 -5.83 20.07 2.70
C SER A 203 -5.16 18.88 3.38
N ARG A 204 -5.50 17.64 2.97
CA ARG A 204 -4.79 16.47 3.45
C ARG A 204 -3.46 16.36 2.74
N ILE A 205 -2.40 16.35 3.52
CA ILE A 205 -1.03 16.11 3.06
C ILE A 205 -0.52 14.79 3.60
N ALA A 206 0.34 14.13 2.81
CA ALA A 206 0.95 12.86 3.19
C ALA A 206 2.41 12.84 2.76
N PHE A 207 3.29 12.23 3.56
CA PHE A 207 4.70 12.06 3.24
C PHE A 207 5.37 10.98 4.10
N ASP A 208 6.53 10.52 3.64
CA ASP A 208 7.34 9.52 4.32
C ASP A 208 8.16 10.15 5.44
N VAL A 209 8.28 9.41 6.54
CA VAL A 209 8.93 9.85 7.76
C VAL A 209 10.30 9.19 7.96
N VAL A 210 10.33 7.86 7.97
CA VAL A 210 11.53 7.07 8.29
C VAL A 210 11.35 5.64 7.80
N PRO A 211 12.40 4.93 7.32
CA PRO A 211 12.33 3.50 7.11
C PRO A 211 12.05 2.78 8.43
N VAL A 212 11.25 1.71 8.39
CA VAL A 212 10.93 0.88 9.56
C VAL A 212 11.18 -0.59 9.23
N ASN A 213 10.17 -1.33 8.76
CA ASN A 213 10.27 -2.77 8.59
C ASN A 213 11.27 -3.19 7.50
N LEU A 214 11.54 -2.35 6.50
CA LEU A 214 12.59 -2.61 5.52
C LEU A 214 13.97 -2.80 6.18
N VAL A 215 14.27 -2.04 7.22
CA VAL A 215 15.54 -2.14 7.94
C VAL A 215 15.47 -3.16 9.06
N LEU A 216 14.38 -3.14 9.84
CA LEU A 216 14.21 -4.08 10.96
C LEU A 216 14.21 -5.54 10.47
N ASN A 217 13.47 -5.85 9.40
CA ASN A 217 13.43 -7.20 8.84
C ASN A 217 14.76 -7.62 8.20
N HIS A 218 15.49 -6.66 7.57
CA HIS A 218 16.84 -6.93 7.06
C HIS A 218 17.79 -7.39 8.17
N TYR A 219 17.72 -6.78 9.36
CA TYR A 219 18.55 -7.17 10.49
C TYR A 219 18.02 -8.40 11.22
N ALA A 220 16.70 -8.58 11.36
CA ALA A 220 16.09 -9.79 11.90
C ALA A 220 16.47 -11.04 11.08
N ALA A 221 16.55 -10.92 9.76
CA ALA A 221 17.00 -12.00 8.88
C ALA A 221 18.42 -12.49 9.20
N LYS A 222 19.31 -11.63 9.72
CA LYS A 222 20.66 -12.04 10.16
C LYS A 222 20.62 -12.92 11.41
N LEU A 223 19.52 -12.89 12.17
CA LEU A 223 19.24 -13.77 13.29
C LEU A 223 18.44 -15.02 12.87
N GLY A 224 18.18 -15.20 11.57
CA GLY A 224 17.36 -16.29 11.05
C GLY A 224 15.86 -16.09 11.28
N LEU A 225 15.41 -14.87 11.56
CA LEU A 225 14.02 -14.52 11.83
C LEU A 225 13.41 -13.78 10.62
N PRO A 226 12.15 -14.04 10.27
CA PRO A 226 11.46 -13.29 9.21
C PRO A 226 11.23 -11.83 9.61
N TYR A 227 11.02 -11.55 10.88
CA TYR A 227 10.89 -10.23 11.50
C TYR A 227 11.17 -10.33 13.01
N ASP A 228 11.40 -9.20 13.68
CA ASP A 228 11.58 -9.14 15.13
C ASP A 228 10.24 -9.03 15.86
N ALA A 229 9.63 -10.19 16.16
CA ALA A 229 8.30 -10.26 16.76
C ALA A 229 8.22 -9.45 18.07
N ALA A 230 7.33 -8.47 18.08
CA ALA A 230 7.11 -7.54 19.21
C ALA A 230 8.41 -6.84 19.69
N GLY A 231 9.44 -6.72 18.86
CA GLY A 231 10.72 -6.12 19.22
C GLY A 231 11.51 -6.93 20.26
N ALA A 232 11.35 -8.25 20.25
CA ALA A 232 11.96 -9.13 21.25
C ALA A 232 13.49 -9.07 21.21
N SER A 233 14.08 -9.12 20.00
CA SER A 233 15.53 -9.00 19.82
C SER A 233 16.03 -7.58 20.11
N ALA A 234 15.36 -6.56 19.59
CA ALA A 234 15.71 -5.17 19.85
C ALA A 234 15.76 -4.83 21.33
N ARG A 235 14.87 -5.43 22.13
CA ARG A 235 14.81 -5.23 23.60
C ARG A 235 16.00 -5.79 24.36
N THR A 236 16.70 -6.77 23.80
CA THR A 236 17.92 -7.35 24.43
C THR A 236 19.17 -6.59 24.06
N GLY A 237 19.13 -5.77 23.02
CA GLY A 237 20.23 -4.92 22.59
C GLY A 237 20.35 -3.63 23.41
N THR A 238 21.49 -2.97 23.24
CA THR A 238 21.78 -1.67 23.84
C THR A 238 21.83 -0.60 22.76
N THR A 239 21.08 0.48 22.92
CA THR A 239 21.13 1.61 21.99
C THR A 239 22.51 2.25 21.95
N CYS A 240 23.12 2.36 20.77
CA CYS A 240 24.43 3.00 20.56
C CYS A 240 24.24 4.50 20.28
N PRO A 241 24.66 5.39 21.22
CA PRO A 241 24.42 6.84 21.09
C PRO A 241 25.06 7.47 19.87
N SER A 242 26.27 7.03 19.47
CA SER A 242 26.97 7.59 18.31
C SER A 242 26.29 7.19 16.99
N LEU A 243 25.86 5.93 16.86
CA LEU A 243 25.09 5.47 15.70
C LEU A 243 23.74 6.17 15.62
N LEU A 244 23.04 6.29 16.74
CA LEU A 244 21.76 7.02 16.83
C LEU A 244 21.90 8.48 16.39
N ALA A 245 22.97 9.16 16.83
CA ALA A 245 23.27 10.54 16.41
C ALA A 245 23.51 10.65 14.91
N ASN A 246 24.30 9.72 14.33
CA ASN A 246 24.57 9.69 12.89
C ASN A 246 23.28 9.45 12.07
N LEU A 247 22.44 8.50 12.50
CA LEU A 247 21.14 8.23 11.85
C LEU A 247 20.22 9.45 11.93
N ASN A 248 20.13 10.08 13.10
CA ASN A 248 19.27 11.26 13.29
C ASN A 248 19.76 12.50 12.53
N GLY A 249 21.04 12.55 12.17
CA GLY A 249 21.68 13.63 11.44
C GLY A 249 21.66 13.49 9.93
N LEU A 250 20.94 12.50 9.36
CA LEU A 250 20.82 12.38 7.91
C LEU A 250 19.97 13.52 7.33
N ASP A 251 20.46 14.14 6.26
CA ASP A 251 19.89 15.35 5.62
C ASP A 251 18.39 15.22 5.27
N PHE A 252 17.95 14.00 4.97
CA PHE A 252 16.54 13.73 4.68
C PHE A 252 15.62 14.22 5.80
N TYR A 253 16.00 14.04 7.06
CA TYR A 253 15.14 14.36 8.21
C TYR A 253 14.99 15.87 8.47
N ASP A 254 15.88 16.68 7.92
CA ASP A 254 15.80 18.15 8.01
C ASP A 254 15.00 18.79 6.85
N GLN A 255 14.70 18.01 5.81
CA GLN A 255 13.86 18.48 4.71
C GLN A 255 12.43 18.78 5.19
N ALA A 256 11.85 19.86 4.68
CA ALA A 256 10.44 20.14 4.86
C ALA A 256 9.59 19.13 4.05
N GLY A 257 8.42 18.76 4.57
CA GLY A 257 7.46 17.95 3.81
C GLY A 257 6.65 18.77 2.78
N PRO A 258 5.96 18.13 1.86
CA PRO A 258 5.93 16.69 1.57
C PRO A 258 7.25 16.15 1.01
N LYS A 259 7.63 14.95 1.44
CA LYS A 259 8.87 14.28 1.00
C LYS A 259 8.66 12.78 0.92
N SER A 260 9.46 12.08 0.11
CA SER A 260 9.32 10.66 -0.14
C SER A 260 10.65 9.92 0.08
N LEU A 261 10.55 8.67 0.52
CA LEU A 261 11.67 7.73 0.67
C LEU A 261 11.47 6.55 -0.28
N GLY A 262 12.50 6.21 -1.01
CA GLY A 262 12.56 4.97 -1.79
C GLY A 262 13.38 3.88 -1.09
N TYR A 263 13.28 2.66 -1.59
CA TYR A 263 14.15 1.55 -1.20
C TYR A 263 15.64 1.87 -1.42
N GLU A 264 15.93 2.68 -2.43
CA GLU A 264 17.26 3.16 -2.78
C GLU A 264 17.92 3.91 -1.63
N PHE A 265 17.17 4.75 -0.90
CA PHE A 265 17.67 5.44 0.28
C PHE A 265 18.08 4.46 1.39
N VAL A 266 17.29 3.42 1.59
CA VAL A 266 17.61 2.37 2.57
C VAL A 266 18.92 1.69 2.19
N VAL A 267 19.05 1.25 0.94
CA VAL A 267 20.21 0.48 0.48
C VAL A 267 21.48 1.33 0.36
N SER A 268 21.36 2.56 -0.15
CA SER A 268 22.52 3.42 -0.43
C SER A 268 23.01 4.24 0.77
N THR A 269 22.13 4.48 1.75
CA THR A 269 22.42 5.38 2.86
C THR A 269 22.31 4.71 4.23
N VAL A 270 21.16 4.09 4.52
CA VAL A 270 20.88 3.59 5.88
C VAL A 270 21.65 2.30 6.17
N LEU A 271 21.55 1.29 5.29
CA LEU A 271 22.23 0.01 5.52
C LEU A 271 23.75 0.12 5.55
N PRO A 272 24.43 0.93 4.70
CA PRO A 272 25.87 1.16 4.82
C PRO A 272 26.28 1.83 6.15
N LEU A 273 25.47 2.80 6.62
CA LEU A 273 25.72 3.47 7.89
C LEU A 273 25.61 2.50 9.08
N LEU A 274 24.59 1.65 9.09
CA LEU A 274 24.43 0.60 10.09
C LEU A 274 25.55 -0.44 10.01
N GLY A 275 25.94 -0.86 8.79
CA GLY A 275 26.99 -1.85 8.55
C GLY A 275 28.41 -1.39 8.88
N ALA A 276 28.65 -0.08 8.97
CA ALA A 276 29.93 0.47 9.38
C ALA A 276 30.26 0.25 10.87
N SER A 277 29.26 -0.03 11.69
CA SER A 277 29.39 -0.26 13.15
C SER A 277 29.69 -1.72 13.47
N LYS A 278 30.91 -2.19 13.13
CA LYS A 278 31.32 -3.59 13.18
C LYS A 278 31.33 -4.22 14.59
N ASP A 279 31.39 -3.41 15.62
CA ASP A 279 31.50 -3.86 17.03
C ASP A 279 30.11 -4.04 17.69
N LEU A 280 29.02 -3.68 16.98
CA LEU A 280 27.66 -3.84 17.48
C LEU A 280 27.09 -5.20 17.13
N THR A 281 26.36 -5.79 18.09
CA THR A 281 25.53 -6.98 17.83
C THR A 281 24.34 -6.61 16.94
N VAL A 282 23.70 -7.58 16.35
CA VAL A 282 22.47 -7.39 15.56
C VAL A 282 21.38 -6.76 16.44
N GLU A 283 21.30 -7.21 17.68
CA GLU A 283 20.35 -6.73 18.69
C GLU A 283 20.58 -5.26 19.04
N ASP A 284 21.85 -4.83 19.15
CA ASP A 284 22.19 -3.42 19.40
C ASP A 284 21.81 -2.53 18.22
N VAL A 285 22.00 -3.03 16.99
CA VAL A 285 21.57 -2.34 15.77
C VAL A 285 20.05 -2.23 15.74
N LEU A 286 19.31 -3.32 16.02
CA LEU A 286 17.84 -3.32 16.09
C LEU A 286 17.34 -2.34 17.17
N SER A 287 17.94 -2.35 18.35
CA SER A 287 17.61 -1.43 19.45
C SER A 287 17.82 0.02 19.03
N THR A 288 19.02 0.32 18.47
CA THR A 288 19.38 1.68 18.03
C THR A 288 18.48 2.18 16.92
N PHE A 289 18.16 1.32 15.94
CA PHE A 289 17.32 1.71 14.82
C PHE A 289 15.86 1.91 15.23
N THR A 290 15.35 1.09 16.14
CA THR A 290 14.00 1.27 16.72
C THR A 290 13.90 2.63 17.43
N GLU A 291 14.91 2.99 18.23
CA GLU A 291 14.96 4.30 18.88
C GLU A 291 15.04 5.45 17.87
N HIS A 292 15.84 5.29 16.80
CA HIS A 292 15.91 6.25 15.69
C HIS A 292 14.55 6.45 15.05
N ALA A 293 13.85 5.37 14.71
CA ALA A 293 12.52 5.44 14.10
C ALA A 293 11.53 6.18 15.01
N ALA A 294 11.52 5.84 16.30
CA ALA A 294 10.68 6.50 17.30
C ALA A 294 11.00 8.00 17.43
N CYS A 295 12.28 8.38 17.41
CA CYS A 295 12.70 9.78 17.44
C CYS A 295 12.18 10.56 16.23
N GLN A 296 12.31 10.01 15.00
CA GLN A 296 11.88 10.70 13.78
C GLN A 296 10.34 10.82 13.70
N ILE A 297 9.61 9.77 14.08
CA ILE A 297 8.16 9.80 14.17
C ILE A 297 7.70 10.85 15.20
N SER A 298 8.27 10.83 16.40
CA SER A 298 7.95 11.80 17.45
C SER A 298 8.25 13.23 17.02
N ARG A 299 9.42 13.48 16.38
CA ARG A 299 9.80 14.79 15.86
C ARG A 299 8.80 15.29 14.81
N THR A 300 8.37 14.39 13.94
CA THR A 300 7.41 14.72 12.88
C THR A 300 6.02 15.01 13.46
N LEU A 301 5.51 14.14 14.34
CA LEU A 301 4.22 14.35 15.01
C LEU A 301 4.18 15.68 15.78
N LYS A 302 5.25 16.02 16.50
CA LYS A 302 5.33 17.31 17.20
C LYS A 302 5.23 18.51 16.27
N LYS A 303 5.79 18.42 15.06
CA LYS A 303 5.71 19.49 14.04
C LYS A 303 4.29 19.67 13.50
N THR A 304 3.45 18.63 13.50
CA THR A 304 2.05 18.75 13.05
C THR A 304 1.18 19.53 14.05
N GLY A 305 1.58 19.64 15.31
CA GLY A 305 0.77 20.22 16.38
C GLY A 305 -0.50 19.41 16.73
N LYS A 306 -0.63 18.20 16.17
CA LYS A 306 -1.79 17.32 16.34
C LYS A 306 -1.56 16.30 17.45
N SER A 307 -2.63 15.82 18.06
CA SER A 307 -2.58 14.94 19.23
C SER A 307 -3.30 13.60 19.07
N LYS A 308 -4.34 13.55 18.23
CA LYS A 308 -5.13 12.34 18.03
C LYS A 308 -4.62 11.55 16.83
N VAL A 309 -3.80 10.54 17.10
CA VAL A 309 -3.11 9.75 16.09
C VAL A 309 -3.71 8.35 15.97
N LEU A 310 -4.11 7.95 14.77
CA LEU A 310 -4.37 6.55 14.42
C LEU A 310 -3.04 5.93 13.96
N VAL A 311 -2.66 4.80 14.55
CA VAL A 311 -1.48 4.05 14.12
C VAL A 311 -1.93 2.74 13.48
N THR A 312 -1.42 2.48 12.27
CA THR A 312 -1.69 1.28 11.48
C THR A 312 -0.39 0.66 10.98
N GLY A 313 -0.48 -0.48 10.32
CA GLY A 313 0.68 -1.23 9.82
C GLY A 313 1.18 -2.26 10.85
N GLY A 314 2.31 -2.93 10.53
CA GLY A 314 2.90 -3.97 11.40
C GLY A 314 3.76 -4.95 10.63
#